data_b254bb96434170d32aa299c334b748fb
#
_entry.id   b254bb96434170d32aa299c334b748fb
#
_cell.length_a   1.000
_cell.length_b   1.000
_cell.length_c   1.000
_cell.angle_alpha   90.00
_cell.angle_beta   90.00
_cell.angle_gamma   90.00
#
_symmetry.space_group_name_H-M   'P 1'
#
loop_
_entity.id
_entity.type
_entity.pdbx_description
1 polymer ?
#
loop_
_entity_poly.entity_id
_entity_poly.type
_entity_poly.pdbx_seq_one_letter_code
_entity_poly.pdbx_strand_id
1 'polypeptide(L)'
;KENGVPGLEIIYRDELVKREPNIGEKAVAALWAPTSSIVCPYELTIAGLENAVTNGAEFLRNCEVKAIEQKENGFILNTTLGDIEADFVINAAGVHSGKVAEMIGDTSIEIKPRRGDYYLLDKSQGALAFSTIFKKQKKMGKGVLVSPTVDGNLIVGPSAIEHDDGDNVETTAEGLESVYTSAIKSIPAVSLRNAITSFSGNRAHCTADDFVIGSSEKNKKFINVAGIESP
;
A
#
# COMPACT_ATOMS: atom_id res chain seq x y z
N LYS A 1 -6.79 11.65 18.70
CA LYS A 1 -8.04 11.61 19.51
C LYS A 1 -9.24 12.07 18.69
N GLU A 2 -9.07 13.08 17.84
CA GLU A 2 -10.16 13.61 16.99
C GLU A 2 -10.73 12.54 16.03
N ASN A 3 -9.90 11.63 15.56
CA ASN A 3 -10.30 10.55 14.63
C ASN A 3 -10.92 9.32 15.33
N GLY A 4 -11.20 9.40 16.64
CA GLY A 4 -11.89 8.34 17.36
C GLY A 4 -11.13 7.02 17.55
N VAL A 5 -9.82 6.98 17.27
CA VAL A 5 -9.02 5.75 17.47
C VAL A 5 -8.92 5.44 18.98
N PRO A 6 -9.41 4.27 19.43
CA PRO A 6 -9.45 3.93 20.84
C PRO A 6 -8.06 3.58 21.37
N GLY A 7 -7.83 3.89 22.64
CA GLY A 7 -6.64 3.47 23.38
C GLY A 7 -5.32 4.15 22.97
N LEU A 8 -5.37 5.21 22.13
CA LEU A 8 -4.17 5.96 21.79
C LEU A 8 -3.54 6.61 23.03
N GLU A 9 -2.27 6.32 23.26
CA GLU A 9 -1.49 6.89 24.36
C GLU A 9 -0.07 7.31 23.91
N ILE A 10 0.47 8.32 24.56
CA ILE A 10 1.90 8.65 24.41
C ILE A 10 2.63 7.89 25.50
N ILE A 11 3.49 6.94 25.09
CA ILE A 11 4.39 6.22 25.98
C ILE A 11 5.78 6.87 25.94
N TYR A 12 6.41 6.99 27.11
CA TYR A 12 7.74 7.58 27.25
C TYR A 12 8.82 6.49 27.30
N ARG A 13 10.08 6.91 27.31
CA ARG A 13 11.26 6.05 27.16
C ARG A 13 11.22 4.76 28.00
N ASP A 14 10.90 4.87 29.27
CA ASP A 14 10.93 3.71 30.18
C ASP A 14 9.92 2.63 29.80
N GLU A 15 8.73 3.02 29.41
CA GLU A 15 7.70 2.09 28.95
C GLU A 15 7.98 1.63 27.50
N LEU A 16 8.48 2.52 26.66
CA LEU A 16 8.85 2.21 25.27
C LEU A 16 9.92 1.11 25.22
N VAL A 17 10.95 1.19 26.04
CA VAL A 17 12.02 0.17 26.11
C VAL A 17 11.51 -1.17 26.64
N LYS A 18 10.54 -1.18 27.54
CA LYS A 18 9.92 -2.44 27.99
C LYS A 18 9.17 -3.15 26.87
N ARG A 19 8.45 -2.38 26.04
CA ARG A 19 7.67 -2.92 24.91
C ARG A 19 8.56 -3.26 23.72
N GLU A 20 9.55 -2.43 23.45
CA GLU A 20 10.48 -2.54 22.32
C GLU A 20 11.94 -2.44 22.80
N PRO A 21 12.51 -3.53 23.35
CA PRO A 21 13.84 -3.51 23.95
C PRO A 21 14.96 -3.11 23.00
N ASN A 22 14.77 -3.34 21.68
CA ASN A 22 15.77 -3.06 20.66
C ASN A 22 15.63 -1.65 20.06
N ILE A 23 14.71 -0.83 20.57
CA ILE A 23 14.51 0.53 20.06
C ILE A 23 15.74 1.39 20.27
N GLY A 24 16.11 2.19 19.26
CA GLY A 24 17.27 3.04 19.27
C GLY A 24 17.28 4.01 20.47
N GLU A 25 18.47 4.29 21.01
CA GLU A 25 18.66 5.11 22.21
C GLU A 25 18.09 6.52 22.12
N LYS A 26 18.01 7.06 20.90
CA LYS A 26 17.47 8.40 20.64
C LYS A 26 15.94 8.48 20.65
N ALA A 27 15.24 7.38 20.76
CA ALA A 27 13.79 7.36 20.88
C ALA A 27 13.38 7.75 22.31
N VAL A 28 12.70 8.88 22.47
CA VAL A 28 12.31 9.43 23.77
C VAL A 28 10.86 9.13 24.14
N ALA A 29 10.00 8.96 23.14
CA ALA A 29 8.58 8.66 23.28
C ALA A 29 8.02 8.07 21.99
N ALA A 30 6.87 7.42 22.08
CA ALA A 30 6.10 6.95 20.93
C ALA A 30 4.60 7.19 21.13
N LEU A 31 3.87 7.35 20.04
CA LEU A 31 2.42 7.22 20.04
C LEU A 31 2.10 5.73 19.92
N TRP A 32 1.49 5.18 20.94
CA TRP A 32 1.07 3.79 20.99
C TRP A 32 -0.37 3.65 20.50
N ALA A 33 -0.60 2.75 19.55
CA ALA A 33 -1.92 2.44 18.98
C ALA A 33 -2.22 0.95 19.18
N PRO A 34 -2.84 0.54 20.30
CA PRO A 34 -2.99 -0.87 20.69
C PRO A 34 -3.94 -1.66 19.80
N THR A 35 -4.79 -0.99 19.05
CA THR A 35 -5.77 -1.63 18.14
C THR A 35 -5.25 -1.86 16.74
N SER A 36 -4.00 -1.45 16.44
CA SER A 36 -3.36 -1.71 15.16
C SER A 36 -2.95 -3.18 15.07
N SER A 37 -3.03 -3.73 13.87
CA SER A 37 -2.68 -5.13 13.58
C SER A 37 -1.91 -5.22 12.27
N ILE A 38 -1.25 -6.34 12.05
CA ILE A 38 -0.65 -6.71 10.77
C ILE A 38 -1.46 -7.85 10.13
N VAL A 39 -1.42 -7.92 8.82
CA VAL A 39 -2.06 -8.97 8.02
C VAL A 39 -1.16 -9.33 6.85
N CYS A 40 -1.23 -10.57 6.39
CA CYS A 40 -0.63 -10.94 5.12
C CYS A 40 -1.48 -10.36 3.98
N PRO A 41 -0.95 -9.41 3.17
CA PRO A 41 -1.74 -8.77 2.11
C PRO A 41 -2.14 -9.75 1.01
N TYR A 42 -1.34 -10.77 0.73
CA TYR A 42 -1.65 -11.81 -0.24
C TYR A 42 -2.85 -12.65 0.21
N GLU A 43 -2.84 -13.14 1.44
CA GLU A 43 -3.95 -13.93 1.99
C GLU A 43 -5.24 -13.12 2.06
N LEU A 44 -5.16 -11.85 2.47
CA LEU A 44 -6.32 -10.97 2.50
C LEU A 44 -6.92 -10.78 1.09
N THR A 45 -6.07 -10.56 0.09
CA THR A 45 -6.50 -10.38 -1.31
C THR A 45 -7.12 -11.67 -1.86
N ILE A 46 -6.47 -12.82 -1.63
CA ILE A 46 -6.96 -14.13 -2.08
C ILE A 46 -8.30 -14.45 -1.42
N ALA A 47 -8.40 -14.27 -0.10
CA ALA A 47 -9.65 -14.53 0.63
C ALA A 47 -10.81 -13.64 0.13
N GLY A 48 -10.54 -12.38 -0.19
CA GLY A 48 -11.52 -11.48 -0.78
C GLY A 48 -12.00 -11.97 -2.15
N LEU A 49 -11.07 -12.40 -3.00
CA LEU A 49 -11.38 -12.96 -4.32
C LEU A 49 -12.17 -14.28 -4.22
N GLU A 50 -11.73 -15.21 -3.38
CA GLU A 50 -12.40 -16.49 -3.18
C GLU A 50 -13.83 -16.31 -2.66
N ASN A 51 -14.02 -15.35 -1.75
CA ASN A 51 -15.34 -15.00 -1.27
C ASN A 51 -16.22 -14.44 -2.40
N ALA A 52 -15.70 -13.56 -3.25
CA ALA A 52 -16.42 -13.03 -4.39
C ALA A 52 -16.86 -14.15 -5.36
N VAL A 53 -15.90 -15.04 -5.73
CA VAL A 53 -16.17 -16.17 -6.63
C VAL A 53 -17.19 -17.14 -6.01
N THR A 54 -17.09 -17.44 -4.72
CA THR A 54 -18.06 -18.28 -4.01
C THR A 54 -19.48 -17.68 -4.03
N ASN A 55 -19.58 -16.36 -4.09
CA ASN A 55 -20.85 -15.64 -4.21
C ASN A 55 -21.27 -15.34 -5.65
N GLY A 56 -20.65 -16.00 -6.65
CA GLY A 56 -21.08 -15.96 -8.04
C GLY A 56 -20.37 -14.95 -8.93
N ALA A 57 -19.32 -14.28 -8.44
CA ALA A 57 -18.52 -13.42 -9.30
C ALA A 57 -17.63 -14.27 -10.24
N GLU A 58 -17.45 -13.80 -11.46
CA GLU A 58 -16.46 -14.36 -12.38
C GLU A 58 -15.12 -13.63 -12.22
N PHE A 59 -14.04 -14.42 -12.20
CA PHE A 59 -12.68 -13.88 -12.17
C PHE A 59 -11.95 -14.19 -13.46
N LEU A 60 -11.74 -13.17 -14.29
CA LEU A 60 -11.06 -13.28 -15.58
C LEU A 60 -9.61 -12.81 -15.46
N ARG A 61 -8.66 -13.74 -15.48
CA ARG A 61 -7.24 -13.43 -15.52
C ARG A 61 -6.79 -13.12 -16.94
N ASN A 62 -5.74 -12.30 -17.07
CA ASN A 62 -5.19 -11.88 -18.36
C ASN A 62 -6.24 -11.20 -19.27
N CYS A 63 -7.23 -10.55 -18.65
CA CYS A 63 -8.30 -9.83 -19.31
C CYS A 63 -8.08 -8.33 -19.10
N GLU A 64 -7.26 -7.72 -19.94
CA GLU A 64 -6.95 -6.29 -19.86
C GLU A 64 -8.03 -5.49 -20.58
N VAL A 65 -8.56 -4.46 -19.93
CA VAL A 65 -9.47 -3.49 -20.53
C VAL A 65 -8.65 -2.51 -21.38
N LYS A 66 -8.95 -2.45 -22.66
CA LYS A 66 -8.26 -1.60 -23.64
C LYS A 66 -9.01 -0.30 -23.95
N ALA A 67 -10.34 -0.36 -23.93
CA ALA A 67 -11.22 0.79 -24.11
C ALA A 67 -12.56 0.56 -23.42
N ILE A 68 -13.27 1.63 -23.14
CA ILE A 68 -14.61 1.60 -22.57
C ILE A 68 -15.53 2.47 -23.42
N GLU A 69 -16.53 1.86 -24.03
CA GLU A 69 -17.57 2.55 -24.77
C GLU A 69 -18.78 2.77 -23.87
N GLN A 70 -19.23 4.01 -23.79
CA GLN A 70 -20.46 4.36 -23.06
C GLN A 70 -21.67 4.12 -23.95
N LYS A 71 -22.67 3.43 -23.40
CA LYS A 71 -23.98 3.19 -24.03
C LYS A 71 -25.07 3.91 -23.25
N GLU A 72 -26.27 3.95 -23.79
CA GLU A 72 -27.41 4.60 -23.14
C GLU A 72 -27.69 4.02 -21.73
N ASN A 73 -27.55 2.70 -21.56
CA ASN A 73 -27.87 2.01 -20.31
C ASN A 73 -26.69 1.27 -19.65
N GLY A 74 -25.46 1.47 -20.09
CA GLY A 74 -24.29 0.78 -19.55
C GLY A 74 -23.02 1.02 -20.34
N PHE A 75 -22.19 0.02 -20.45
CA PHE A 75 -20.87 0.09 -21.07
C PHE A 75 -20.58 -1.17 -21.89
N ILE A 76 -19.72 -1.01 -22.90
CA ILE A 76 -18.99 -2.12 -23.51
C ILE A 76 -17.51 -1.92 -23.17
N LEU A 77 -16.92 -2.88 -22.48
CA LEU A 77 -15.50 -2.94 -22.19
C LEU A 77 -14.83 -3.79 -23.27
N ASN A 78 -14.01 -3.16 -24.12
CA ASN A 78 -13.19 -3.89 -25.08
C ASN A 78 -11.97 -4.45 -24.34
N THR A 79 -11.85 -5.75 -24.30
CA THR A 79 -10.79 -6.43 -23.55
C THR A 79 -9.93 -7.32 -24.43
N THR A 80 -8.80 -7.81 -23.90
CA THR A 80 -7.94 -8.78 -24.57
C THR A 80 -8.61 -10.14 -24.79
N LEU A 81 -9.72 -10.43 -24.11
CA LEU A 81 -10.48 -11.68 -24.23
C LEU A 81 -11.80 -11.51 -25.00
N GLY A 82 -12.07 -10.31 -25.53
CA GLY A 82 -13.32 -9.96 -26.21
C GLY A 82 -14.08 -8.87 -25.46
N ASP A 83 -15.25 -8.55 -25.96
CA ASP A 83 -16.08 -7.49 -25.41
C ASP A 83 -16.94 -7.98 -24.24
N ILE A 84 -17.04 -7.16 -23.21
CA ILE A 84 -17.87 -7.43 -22.02
C ILE A 84 -18.89 -6.29 -21.89
N GLU A 85 -20.16 -6.64 -21.85
CA GLU A 85 -21.24 -5.69 -21.55
C GLU A 85 -21.45 -5.58 -20.03
N ALA A 86 -21.62 -4.37 -19.53
CA ALA A 86 -21.85 -4.12 -18.11
C ALA A 86 -22.78 -2.94 -17.88
N ASP A 87 -23.68 -3.04 -16.91
CA ASP A 87 -24.55 -1.95 -16.48
C ASP A 87 -23.79 -0.91 -15.67
N PHE A 88 -22.80 -1.37 -14.88
CA PHE A 88 -21.92 -0.56 -14.04
C PHE A 88 -20.47 -0.96 -14.21
N VAL A 89 -19.58 -0.01 -14.08
CA VAL A 89 -18.13 -0.25 -14.04
C VAL A 89 -17.59 0.29 -12.71
N ILE A 90 -16.78 -0.53 -12.02
CA ILE A 90 -16.01 -0.12 -10.86
C ILE A 90 -14.54 -0.09 -11.25
N ASN A 91 -13.98 1.11 -11.31
CA ASN A 91 -12.56 1.35 -11.58
C ASN A 91 -11.75 1.24 -10.28
N ALA A 92 -11.17 0.09 -10.06
CA ALA A 92 -10.24 -0.18 -8.95
C ALA A 92 -8.84 -0.56 -9.47
N ALA A 93 -8.40 0.11 -10.54
CA ALA A 93 -7.19 -0.26 -11.30
C ALA A 93 -5.86 0.21 -10.65
N GLY A 94 -5.87 0.64 -9.39
CA GLY A 94 -4.67 1.03 -8.66
C GLY A 94 -3.91 2.16 -9.36
N VAL A 95 -2.63 1.96 -9.68
CA VAL A 95 -1.80 2.94 -10.37
C VAL A 95 -2.29 3.31 -11.77
N HIS A 96 -3.14 2.48 -12.37
CA HIS A 96 -3.73 2.72 -13.70
C HIS A 96 -5.12 3.34 -13.65
N SER A 97 -5.65 3.66 -12.45
CA SER A 97 -7.01 4.19 -12.31
C SER A 97 -7.27 5.46 -13.10
N GLY A 98 -6.28 6.36 -13.19
CA GLY A 98 -6.39 7.57 -14.02
C GLY A 98 -6.57 7.23 -15.50
N LYS A 99 -5.73 6.32 -16.03
CA LYS A 99 -5.82 5.86 -17.44
C LYS A 99 -7.17 5.21 -17.75
N VAL A 100 -7.70 4.41 -16.81
CA VAL A 100 -9.02 3.77 -16.99
C VAL A 100 -10.15 4.80 -16.93
N ALA A 101 -10.06 5.80 -16.06
CA ALA A 101 -11.03 6.90 -16.03
C ALA A 101 -11.02 7.73 -17.32
N GLU A 102 -9.83 7.99 -17.89
CA GLU A 102 -9.69 8.69 -19.16
C GLU A 102 -10.41 7.99 -20.33
N MET A 103 -10.58 6.65 -20.28
CA MET A 103 -11.31 5.90 -21.31
C MET A 103 -12.78 6.34 -21.47
N ILE A 104 -13.36 6.92 -20.42
CA ILE A 104 -14.71 7.50 -20.45
C ILE A 104 -14.70 9.04 -20.51
N GLY A 105 -13.54 9.66 -20.72
CA GLY A 105 -13.35 11.12 -20.74
C GLY A 105 -13.29 11.77 -19.37
N ASP A 106 -13.08 10.99 -18.30
CA ASP A 106 -12.88 11.52 -16.94
C ASP A 106 -11.38 11.72 -16.69
N THR A 107 -10.94 12.97 -16.71
CA THR A 107 -9.56 13.40 -16.47
C THR A 107 -9.36 13.98 -15.06
N SER A 108 -10.32 13.77 -14.15
CA SER A 108 -10.25 14.31 -12.79
C SER A 108 -9.31 13.55 -11.86
N ILE A 109 -8.87 12.35 -12.25
CA ILE A 109 -8.03 11.48 -11.45
C ILE A 109 -6.61 11.47 -11.99
N GLU A 110 -5.69 12.07 -11.26
CA GLU A 110 -4.27 12.02 -11.56
C GLU A 110 -3.55 11.15 -10.54
N ILE A 111 -3.03 10.00 -11.00
CA ILE A 111 -2.26 9.07 -10.17
C ILE A 111 -0.79 9.19 -10.52
N LYS A 112 0.03 9.46 -9.52
CA LYS A 112 1.50 9.39 -9.61
C LYS A 112 2.00 8.16 -8.87
N PRO A 113 2.58 7.20 -9.58
CA PRO A 113 3.17 6.03 -8.94
C PRO A 113 4.23 6.44 -7.92
N ARG A 114 4.10 5.95 -6.69
CA ARG A 114 5.08 6.18 -5.63
C ARG A 114 5.67 4.85 -5.20
N ARG A 115 6.88 4.57 -5.67
CA ARG A 115 7.57 3.31 -5.39
C ARG A 115 7.99 3.23 -3.93
N GLY A 116 7.81 2.05 -3.36
CA GLY A 116 8.33 1.66 -2.06
C GLY A 116 9.23 0.45 -2.19
N ASP A 117 10.52 0.61 -1.92
CA ASP A 117 11.47 -0.49 -1.84
C ASP A 117 11.48 -1.08 -0.44
N TYR A 118 11.61 -2.41 -0.33
CA TYR A 118 11.60 -3.16 0.92
C TYR A 118 12.73 -4.17 0.98
N TYR A 119 13.16 -4.47 2.18
CA TYR A 119 13.88 -5.71 2.53
C TYR A 119 12.98 -6.63 3.33
N LEU A 120 12.99 -7.92 2.98
CA LEU A 120 12.49 -9.00 3.81
C LEU A 120 13.69 -9.68 4.46
N LEU A 121 13.72 -9.72 5.79
CA LEU A 121 14.78 -10.29 6.58
C LEU A 121 14.35 -11.63 7.16
N ASP A 122 15.34 -12.47 7.43
CA ASP A 122 15.13 -13.82 8.00
C ASP A 122 14.45 -13.79 9.37
N LYS A 123 13.81 -14.89 9.74
CA LYS A 123 13.12 -15.08 11.03
C LYS A 123 14.04 -14.90 12.23
N SER A 124 15.36 -15.10 12.08
CA SER A 124 16.33 -14.81 13.13
C SER A 124 16.35 -13.34 13.56
N GLN A 125 15.82 -12.46 12.73
CA GLN A 125 15.64 -11.04 13.06
C GLN A 125 14.20 -10.66 13.43
N GLY A 126 13.24 -11.60 13.34
CA GLY A 126 11.83 -11.34 13.62
C GLY A 126 11.56 -10.78 15.01
N ALA A 127 12.31 -11.22 16.01
CA ALA A 127 12.19 -10.75 17.38
C ALA A 127 12.88 -9.40 17.67
N LEU A 128 13.43 -8.72 16.67
CA LEU A 128 13.99 -7.38 16.83
C LEU A 128 12.93 -6.30 17.02
N ALA A 129 11.72 -6.52 16.53
CA ALA A 129 10.56 -5.66 16.74
C ALA A 129 9.35 -6.50 17.15
N PHE A 130 8.60 -6.04 18.13
CA PHE A 130 7.33 -6.66 18.56
C PHE A 130 6.11 -5.95 18.00
N SER A 131 6.29 -4.72 17.55
CA SER A 131 5.26 -3.89 16.93
C SER A 131 5.75 -3.32 15.61
N THR A 132 4.83 -2.80 14.80
CA THR A 132 5.20 -2.00 13.63
C THR A 132 5.69 -0.63 14.10
N ILE A 133 6.97 -0.36 13.89
CA ILE A 133 7.62 0.86 14.34
C ILE A 133 7.78 1.84 13.19
N PHE A 134 7.16 3.02 13.30
CA PHE A 134 7.33 4.13 12.38
C PHE A 134 8.12 5.24 13.03
N LYS A 135 9.08 5.77 12.31
CA LYS A 135 9.73 7.01 12.71
C LYS A 135 8.88 8.20 12.29
N LYS A 136 8.67 9.17 13.21
CA LYS A 136 8.02 10.44 12.85
C LYS A 136 8.76 11.09 11.69
N GLN A 137 8.04 11.36 10.60
CA GLN A 137 8.58 12.05 9.43
C GLN A 137 8.62 13.57 9.63
N LYS A 138 9.57 14.19 8.93
CA LYS A 138 9.72 15.66 8.90
C LYS A 138 9.09 16.29 7.66
N LYS A 139 8.86 15.53 6.59
CA LYS A 139 8.27 15.95 5.30
C LYS A 139 7.58 14.75 4.65
N MET A 140 6.81 14.98 3.63
CA MET A 140 5.94 14.08 2.86
C MET A 140 6.20 12.56 2.97
N GLY A 141 5.14 11.78 3.16
CA GLY A 141 5.07 10.33 3.11
C GLY A 141 5.11 9.64 4.49
N LYS A 142 4.78 8.35 4.51
CA LYS A 142 4.94 7.48 5.69
C LYS A 142 6.42 7.14 5.85
N GLY A 143 7.00 7.21 7.06
CA GLY A 143 8.39 6.84 7.32
C GLY A 143 8.69 5.38 6.99
N VAL A 144 9.97 5.08 6.86
CA VAL A 144 10.43 3.68 6.81
C VAL A 144 9.98 3.01 8.11
N LEU A 145 9.25 1.93 7.97
CA LEU A 145 8.83 1.07 9.06
C LEU A 145 9.85 -0.06 9.28
N VAL A 146 9.88 -0.54 10.51
CA VAL A 146 10.44 -1.84 10.88
C VAL A 146 9.31 -2.62 11.53
N SER A 147 8.90 -3.73 10.94
CA SER A 147 7.72 -4.47 11.37
C SER A 147 7.96 -5.98 11.35
N PRO A 148 7.50 -6.72 12.36
CA PRO A 148 7.37 -8.16 12.22
C PRO A 148 6.35 -8.47 11.12
N THR A 149 6.47 -9.65 10.50
CA THR A 149 5.46 -10.22 9.61
C THR A 149 4.65 -11.28 10.34
N VAL A 150 3.51 -11.67 9.80
CA VAL A 150 2.69 -12.75 10.36
C VAL A 150 3.42 -14.10 10.40
N ASP A 151 4.42 -14.27 9.51
CA ASP A 151 5.23 -15.48 9.42
C ASP A 151 6.49 -15.46 10.31
N GLY A 152 6.68 -14.40 11.08
CA GLY A 152 7.81 -14.24 12.00
C GLY A 152 9.10 -13.72 11.37
N ASN A 153 9.07 -13.24 10.14
CA ASN A 153 10.15 -12.48 9.51
C ASN A 153 10.14 -11.04 9.98
N LEU A 154 11.14 -10.27 9.59
CA LEU A 154 11.15 -8.82 9.75
C LEU A 154 11.10 -8.15 8.36
N ILE A 155 10.19 -7.20 8.17
CA ILE A 155 10.13 -6.38 6.98
C ILE A 155 10.59 -4.97 7.28
N VAL A 156 11.36 -4.38 6.36
CA VAL A 156 11.93 -3.05 6.49
C VAL A 156 11.66 -2.27 5.21
N GLY A 157 11.07 -1.12 5.32
CA GLY A 157 10.62 -0.27 4.21
C GLY A 157 9.35 0.48 4.58
N PRO A 158 8.67 1.13 3.62
CA PRO A 158 9.12 1.38 2.26
C PRO A 158 10.05 2.58 2.12
N SER A 159 10.70 2.69 0.98
CA SER A 159 11.13 3.99 0.44
C SER A 159 9.91 4.79 -0.04
N ALA A 160 10.12 6.02 -0.52
CA ALA A 160 9.05 6.83 -1.11
C ALA A 160 9.63 7.63 -2.28
N ILE A 161 9.62 7.03 -3.47
CA ILE A 161 10.22 7.61 -4.67
C ILE A 161 9.12 7.73 -5.73
N GLU A 162 8.79 8.97 -6.11
CA GLU A 162 7.85 9.23 -7.20
C GLU A 162 8.53 8.98 -8.55
N HIS A 163 7.78 8.42 -9.48
CA HIS A 163 8.20 8.21 -10.87
C HIS A 163 6.97 8.12 -11.78
N ASP A 164 7.19 8.11 -13.11
CA ASP A 164 6.10 8.20 -14.07
C ASP A 164 5.65 6.83 -14.64
N ASP A 165 6.43 5.76 -14.41
CA ASP A 165 6.15 4.44 -14.95
C ASP A 165 5.50 3.54 -13.89
N GLY A 166 4.16 3.40 -13.94
CA GLY A 166 3.38 2.57 -13.01
C GLY A 166 3.69 1.08 -13.09
N ASP A 167 4.31 0.61 -14.15
CA ASP A 167 4.66 -0.80 -14.36
C ASP A 167 6.07 -1.14 -13.89
N ASN A 168 6.93 -0.13 -13.69
CA ASN A 168 8.27 -0.32 -13.17
C ASN A 168 8.26 -0.61 -11.67
N VAL A 169 8.56 -1.86 -11.31
CA VAL A 169 8.68 -2.35 -9.93
C VAL A 169 10.11 -2.79 -9.59
N GLU A 170 11.11 -2.28 -10.31
CA GLU A 170 12.50 -2.54 -10.01
C GLU A 170 12.93 -1.83 -8.73
N THR A 171 13.66 -2.52 -7.86
CA THR A 171 14.31 -1.88 -6.70
C THR A 171 15.49 -1.02 -7.17
N THR A 172 15.79 0.05 -6.42
CA THR A 172 16.96 0.87 -6.68
C THR A 172 17.93 0.84 -5.51
N ALA A 173 19.23 0.95 -5.83
CA ALA A 173 20.26 1.04 -4.81
C ALA A 173 20.03 2.22 -3.84
N GLU A 174 19.64 3.37 -4.37
CA GLU A 174 19.32 4.56 -3.58
C GLU A 174 18.12 4.33 -2.65
N GLY A 175 17.03 3.75 -3.17
CA GLY A 175 15.84 3.44 -2.38
C GLY A 175 16.13 2.45 -1.25
N LEU A 176 16.84 1.37 -1.58
CA LEU A 176 17.23 0.35 -0.61
C LEU A 176 18.22 0.89 0.44
N GLU A 177 19.18 1.73 0.07
CA GLU A 177 20.11 2.37 1.01
C GLU A 177 19.36 3.32 1.95
N SER A 178 18.43 4.10 1.42
CA SER A 178 17.61 5.01 2.23
C SER A 178 16.77 4.26 3.27
N VAL A 179 16.20 3.12 2.87
CA VAL A 179 15.44 2.22 3.75
C VAL A 179 16.32 1.70 4.88
N TYR A 180 17.47 1.11 4.57
CA TYR A 180 18.39 0.58 5.58
C TYR A 180 18.87 1.66 6.54
N THR A 181 19.36 2.78 6.00
CA THR A 181 19.85 3.92 6.79
C THR A 181 18.78 4.49 7.74
N SER A 182 17.51 4.41 7.35
CA SER A 182 16.39 4.83 8.19
C SER A 182 16.04 3.80 9.24
N ALA A 183 16.04 2.52 8.89
CA ALA A 183 15.69 1.41 9.78
C ALA A 183 16.63 1.30 10.98
N ILE A 184 17.95 1.38 10.76
CA ILE A 184 18.95 1.30 11.84
C ILE A 184 18.90 2.48 12.81
N LYS A 185 18.23 3.58 12.45
CA LYS A 185 17.93 4.68 13.38
C LYS A 185 16.79 4.34 14.34
N SER A 186 15.89 3.44 13.93
CA SER A 186 14.78 2.94 14.76
C SER A 186 15.23 1.71 15.56
N ILE A 187 15.82 0.74 14.88
CA ILE A 187 16.35 -0.49 15.49
C ILE A 187 17.80 -0.72 15.01
N PRO A 188 18.80 -0.31 15.79
CA PRO A 188 20.21 -0.40 15.39
C PRO A 188 20.73 -1.82 15.11
N ALA A 189 20.06 -2.84 15.68
CA ALA A 189 20.42 -4.25 15.52
C ALA A 189 20.02 -4.86 14.16
N VAL A 190 19.24 -4.16 13.33
CA VAL A 190 18.86 -4.62 11.98
C VAL A 190 20.10 -4.83 11.13
N SER A 191 20.22 -6.02 10.52
CA SER A 191 21.36 -6.41 9.70
C SER A 191 20.94 -6.96 8.35
N LEU A 192 21.44 -6.40 7.26
CA LEU A 192 21.20 -6.90 5.90
C LEU A 192 21.90 -8.21 5.58
N ARG A 193 22.80 -8.71 6.45
CA ARG A 193 23.42 -10.04 6.27
C ARG A 193 22.39 -11.17 6.26
N ASN A 194 21.24 -10.92 6.87
CA ASN A 194 20.13 -11.85 6.96
C ASN A 194 18.95 -11.44 6.04
N ALA A 195 19.22 -10.67 4.99
CA ALA A 195 18.22 -10.37 3.99
C ALA A 195 17.93 -11.60 3.12
N ILE A 196 16.66 -11.99 3.06
CA ILE A 196 16.17 -13.07 2.19
C ILE A 196 16.01 -12.54 0.77
N THR A 197 15.38 -11.36 0.65
CA THR A 197 15.10 -10.70 -0.63
C THR A 197 14.87 -9.22 -0.44
N SER A 198 14.92 -8.49 -1.56
CA SER A 198 14.39 -7.15 -1.68
C SER A 198 13.33 -7.13 -2.78
N PHE A 199 12.36 -6.25 -2.66
CA PHE A 199 11.30 -6.07 -3.64
C PHE A 199 10.78 -4.65 -3.59
N SER A 200 10.04 -4.26 -4.60
CA SER A 200 9.34 -2.98 -4.59
C SER A 200 7.92 -3.11 -5.13
N GLY A 201 7.13 -2.08 -4.90
CA GLY A 201 5.78 -1.95 -5.43
C GLY A 201 5.39 -0.48 -5.55
N ASN A 202 4.47 -0.20 -6.44
CA ASN A 202 3.97 1.13 -6.71
C ASN A 202 2.67 1.40 -5.96
N ARG A 203 2.67 2.43 -5.12
CA ARG A 203 1.45 2.94 -4.49
C ARG A 203 0.77 3.92 -5.43
N ALA A 204 -0.55 3.83 -5.50
CA ALA A 204 -1.39 4.68 -6.34
C ALA A 204 -1.63 6.05 -5.65
N HIS A 205 -0.59 6.89 -5.57
CA HIS A 205 -0.72 8.21 -4.97
C HIS A 205 -1.56 9.13 -5.85
N CYS A 206 -2.67 9.62 -5.32
CA CYS A 206 -3.48 10.64 -5.99
C CYS A 206 -2.93 12.03 -5.68
N THR A 207 -2.79 12.88 -6.70
CA THR A 207 -2.29 14.26 -6.52
C THR A 207 -3.20 15.13 -5.67
N ALA A 208 -4.46 14.71 -5.46
CA ALA A 208 -5.38 15.35 -4.52
C ALA A 208 -5.10 15.02 -3.04
N ASP A 209 -4.12 14.17 -2.75
CA ASP A 209 -3.76 13.70 -1.39
C ASP A 209 -4.91 13.05 -0.62
N ASP A 210 -5.91 12.48 -1.32
CA ASP A 210 -7.04 11.79 -0.71
C ASP A 210 -7.51 10.62 -1.58
N PHE A 211 -8.37 9.77 -1.02
CA PHE A 211 -9.05 8.71 -1.74
C PHE A 211 -10.08 9.30 -2.71
N VAL A 212 -10.15 8.73 -3.90
CA VAL A 212 -11.19 9.05 -4.89
C VAL A 212 -12.18 7.90 -4.91
N ILE A 213 -13.22 7.99 -4.07
CA ILE A 213 -14.26 6.97 -3.94
C ILE A 213 -15.61 7.59 -4.29
N GLY A 214 -16.21 7.17 -5.40
CA GLY A 214 -17.51 7.67 -5.84
C GLY A 214 -17.73 7.60 -7.34
N SER A 215 -18.95 7.98 -7.75
CA SER A 215 -19.31 8.00 -9.16
C SER A 215 -18.60 9.12 -9.91
N SER A 216 -18.14 8.83 -11.13
CA SER A 216 -17.63 9.84 -12.04
C SER A 216 -18.68 10.91 -12.36
N GLU A 217 -18.24 12.14 -12.55
CA GLU A 217 -19.12 13.20 -13.05
C GLU A 217 -19.52 12.99 -14.52
N LYS A 218 -18.72 12.25 -15.27
CA LYS A 218 -18.99 11.91 -16.67
C LYS A 218 -20.08 10.85 -16.85
N ASN A 219 -20.16 9.90 -15.92
CA ASN A 219 -21.19 8.87 -15.93
C ASN A 219 -21.39 8.29 -14.52
N LYS A 220 -22.62 8.40 -13.99
CA LYS A 220 -22.92 7.98 -12.62
C LYS A 220 -22.87 6.46 -12.39
N LYS A 221 -22.86 5.68 -13.47
CA LYS A 221 -22.70 4.22 -13.43
C LYS A 221 -21.22 3.78 -13.47
N PHE A 222 -20.29 4.74 -13.68
CA PHE A 222 -18.85 4.51 -13.57
C PHE A 222 -18.38 4.99 -12.20
N ILE A 223 -17.93 4.05 -11.37
CA ILE A 223 -17.57 4.30 -9.97
C ILE A 223 -16.05 4.15 -9.83
N ASN A 224 -15.40 5.18 -9.33
CA ASN A 224 -13.98 5.14 -9.02
C ASN A 224 -13.74 4.66 -7.58
N VAL A 225 -12.74 3.80 -7.41
CA VAL A 225 -12.15 3.38 -6.15
C VAL A 225 -10.62 3.50 -6.34
N ALA A 226 -10.13 4.72 -6.28
CA ALA A 226 -8.78 5.09 -6.70
C ALA A 226 -8.06 5.92 -5.63
N GLY A 227 -6.76 6.15 -5.82
CA GLY A 227 -5.96 6.94 -4.89
C GLY A 227 -5.70 6.24 -3.56
N ILE A 228 -5.98 4.95 -3.44
CA ILE A 228 -5.71 4.17 -2.24
C ILE A 228 -4.23 3.82 -2.23
N GLU A 229 -3.45 4.69 -1.59
CA GLU A 229 -2.00 4.57 -1.54
C GLU A 229 -1.55 3.50 -0.53
N SER A 230 -2.27 3.39 0.55
CA SER A 230 -1.96 2.45 1.62
C SER A 230 -3.18 2.32 2.54
N PRO A 231 -3.55 1.11 2.92
CA PRO A 231 -4.56 0.89 3.95
C PRO A 231 -4.08 1.35 5.33
#